data_1764adeb9fcf620adeed50e95a602015
#
_entry.id   1764adeb9fcf620adeed50e95a602015
#
_cell.length_a   1.000
_cell.length_b   1.000
_cell.length_c   1.000
_cell.angle_alpha   90.00
_cell.angle_beta   90.00
_cell.angle_gamma   90.00
#
_symmetry.space_group_name_H-M   'P 1'
#
loop_
_entity.id
_entity.type
_entity.pdbx_description
1 polymer ?
#
loop_
_entity_poly.entity_id
_entity_poly.type
_entity_poly.pdbx_seq_one_letter_code
_entity_poly.pdbx_strand_id
1 'polypeptide(L)' 'MKYLILIHKSIYGYDVHVPALPGCHSQGRTQKEAMTNIRDAIKVYLEMEKEDLKNTEVREVEIALA' A
#
# COMPACT_ATOMS: atom_id res chain seq x y z
N MET A 1 -1.70 3.73 -13.10
CA MET A 1 -0.85 4.00 -11.94
C MET A 1 -0.14 2.71 -11.51
N LYS A 2 1.15 2.78 -11.29
CA LYS A 2 1.96 1.60 -10.92
C LYS A 2 2.50 1.74 -9.52
N TYR A 3 2.44 0.66 -8.75
CA TYR A 3 3.02 0.58 -7.41
C TYR A 3 4.01 -0.57 -7.34
N LEU A 4 5.12 -0.33 -6.68
CA LEU A 4 6.07 -1.37 -6.32
C LEU A 4 5.45 -2.18 -5.17
N ILE A 5 5.41 -3.50 -5.34
CA ILE A 5 4.92 -4.43 -4.32
C ILE A 5 6.08 -5.26 -3.83
N LEU A 6 6.27 -5.32 -2.54
CA LEU A 6 7.27 -6.20 -1.93
C LEU A 6 6.58 -7.47 -1.43
N ILE A 7 7.08 -8.61 -1.86
CA ILE A 7 6.53 -9.93 -1.56
C ILE A 7 7.51 -10.68 -0.68
N HIS A 8 7.05 -11.12 0.48
CA HIS A 8 7.83 -11.93 1.40
C HIS A 8 7.19 -13.32 1.54
N LYS A 9 7.94 -14.36 1.25
CA LYS A 9 7.49 -15.74 1.40
C LYS A 9 7.93 -16.28 2.76
N SER A 10 7.00 -16.92 3.48
CA SER A 10 7.29 -17.59 4.73
C SER A 10 6.68 -19.00 4.71
N ILE A 11 6.89 -19.77 5.80
CA ILE A 11 6.28 -21.07 5.94
C ILE A 11 4.75 -21.00 6.06
N TYR A 12 4.21 -19.82 6.34
CA TYR A 12 2.76 -19.59 6.49
C TYR A 12 2.09 -19.07 5.23
N GLY A 13 2.87 -18.77 4.18
CA GLY A 13 2.37 -18.22 2.94
C GLY A 13 3.14 -17.00 2.49
N TYR A 14 2.41 -16.00 1.96
CA TYR A 14 3.00 -14.81 1.38
C TYR A 14 2.45 -13.56 2.06
N ASP A 15 3.36 -12.68 2.43
CA ASP A 15 3.03 -11.33 2.90
C ASP A 15 3.42 -10.33 1.82
N VAL A 16 2.59 -9.34 1.60
CA VAL A 16 2.84 -8.30 0.59
C VAL A 16 2.58 -6.94 1.18
N HIS A 17 3.35 -5.95 0.76
CA HIS A 17 3.09 -4.57 1.15
C HIS A 17 3.50 -3.59 0.06
N VAL A 18 2.93 -2.40 0.14
CA VAL A 18 3.18 -1.31 -0.80
C VAL A 18 3.98 -0.23 -0.08
N PRO A 19 5.30 -0.11 -0.35
CA PRO A 19 6.13 0.90 0.34
C PRO A 19 5.64 2.34 0.17
N ALA A 20 5.06 2.66 -0.99
CA ALA A 20 4.55 4.00 -1.28
C ALA A 20 3.29 4.36 -0.49
N LEU A 21 2.58 3.37 0.06
CA LEU A 21 1.34 3.55 0.81
C LEU A 21 1.52 3.01 2.23
N PRO A 22 1.99 3.82 3.19
CA PRO A 22 2.26 3.36 4.55
C PRO A 22 1.06 2.66 5.19
N GLY A 23 1.29 1.47 5.73
CA GLY A 23 0.25 0.67 6.34
C GLY A 23 -0.56 -0.17 5.36
N CYS A 24 -0.33 -0.05 4.05
CA CYS A 24 -1.02 -0.86 3.05
C CYS A 24 -0.30 -2.18 2.87
N HIS A 25 -0.86 -3.24 3.44
CA HIS A 25 -0.30 -4.58 3.36
C HIS A 25 -1.41 -5.62 3.29
N SER A 26 -1.06 -6.82 2.85
CA SER A 26 -1.98 -7.95 2.82
C SER A 26 -1.20 -9.26 2.86
N GLN A 27 -1.91 -10.37 2.76
CA GLN A 27 -1.31 -11.69 2.81
C GLN A 27 -2.17 -12.69 2.05
N GLY A 28 -1.63 -13.87 1.81
CA GLY A 28 -2.33 -14.97 1.18
C GLY A 28 -1.53 -16.26 1.30
N ARG A 29 -2.20 -17.38 1.09
CA ARG A 29 -1.54 -18.69 1.11
C ARG A 29 -0.71 -18.91 -0.15
N THR A 30 -1.10 -18.30 -1.25
CA THR A 30 -0.38 -18.31 -2.52
C THR A 30 -0.02 -16.90 -2.92
N GLN A 31 0.97 -16.78 -3.80
CA GLN A 31 1.35 -15.48 -4.33
C GLN A 31 0.17 -14.81 -5.05
N LYS A 32 -0.58 -15.58 -5.83
CA LYS A 32 -1.75 -15.07 -6.56
C LYS A 32 -2.81 -14.52 -5.60
N GLU A 33 -3.08 -15.23 -4.53
CA GLU A 33 -4.04 -14.80 -3.51
C GLU A 33 -3.57 -13.52 -2.82
N ALA A 34 -2.29 -13.47 -2.43
CA ALA A 34 -1.71 -12.28 -1.81
C ALA A 34 -1.78 -11.06 -2.75
N MET A 35 -1.52 -11.25 -4.04
CA MET A 35 -1.59 -10.17 -5.03
C MET A 35 -3.02 -9.70 -5.26
N THR A 36 -3.98 -10.60 -5.27
CA THR A 36 -5.40 -10.21 -5.36
C THR A 36 -5.80 -9.40 -4.14
N ASN A 37 -5.40 -9.85 -2.96
CA ASN A 37 -5.72 -9.16 -1.72
C ASN A 37 -5.07 -7.79 -1.60
N ILE A 38 -3.83 -7.62 -2.08
CA ILE A 38 -3.17 -6.32 -2.02
C ILE A 38 -3.81 -5.33 -3.00
N ARG A 39 -4.30 -5.78 -4.14
CA ARG A 39 -5.04 -4.92 -5.08
C ARG A 39 -6.28 -4.34 -4.42
N ASP A 40 -7.04 -5.16 -3.70
CA ASP A 40 -8.22 -4.71 -2.98
C ASP A 40 -7.84 -3.74 -1.86
N ALA A 41 -6.76 -4.04 -1.14
CA ALA A 41 -6.25 -3.17 -0.08
C ALA A 41 -5.84 -1.79 -0.62
N ILE A 42 -5.20 -1.74 -1.78
CA ILE A 42 -4.81 -0.48 -2.43
C ILE A 42 -6.05 0.35 -2.77
N LYS A 43 -7.08 -0.27 -3.32
CA LYS A 43 -8.33 0.43 -3.69
C LYS A 43 -8.97 1.08 -2.47
N VAL A 44 -9.09 0.33 -1.38
CA VAL A 44 -9.65 0.83 -0.13
C VAL A 44 -8.79 1.95 0.44
N TYR A 45 -7.48 1.78 0.44
CA TYR A 45 -6.54 2.78 0.94
C TYR A 45 -6.69 4.12 0.19
N LEU A 46 -6.74 4.07 -1.14
CA LEU A 46 -6.87 5.27 -1.95
C LEU A 46 -8.23 5.96 -1.77
N GLU A 47 -9.29 5.20 -1.55
CA GLU A 47 -10.61 5.76 -1.25
C GLU A 47 -10.63 6.46 0.11
N MET A 48 -9.98 5.89 1.11
CA MET A 48 -9.85 6.49 2.43
C MET A 48 -9.06 7.80 2.35
N GLU A 49 -7.98 7.85 1.59
CA GLU A 49 -7.21 9.07 1.39
C GLU A 49 -8.05 10.18 0.76
N LYS A 50 -8.89 9.84 -0.20
CA LYS A 50 -9.78 10.83 -0.84
C LYS A 50 -10.74 11.46 0.17
N GLU A 51 -11.29 10.69 1.09
CA GLU A 51 -12.18 11.20 2.13
C GLU A 51 -11.43 12.07 3.12
N ASP A 52 -10.25 11.64 3.53
CA ASP A 52 -9.41 12.41 4.46
C ASP A 52 -8.99 13.75 3.85
N LEU A 53 -8.79 13.82 2.54
CA LEU A 53 -8.38 15.04 1.84
C LEU A 53 -9.50 16.09 1.75
N LYS A 54 -10.77 15.72 1.92
CA LYS A 54 -11.88 16.68 1.84
C LYS A 54 -11.79 17.80 2.87
N ASN A 55 -11.27 17.51 4.06
CA ASN A 55 -11.13 18.46 5.15
C ASN A 55 -9.68 18.64 5.59
N THR A 56 -8.75 18.28 4.72
CA THR A 56 -7.32 18.28 5.02
C THR A 56 -6.60 19.27 4.12
N GLU A 57 -5.76 20.09 4.72
CA GLU A 57 -4.88 20.98 3.98
C GLU A 57 -3.67 20.18 3.50
N VAL A 58 -3.39 20.21 2.19
CA VAL A 58 -2.26 19.51 1.59
C VAL A 58 -1.15 20.51 1.33
N ARG A 59 0.04 20.22 1.86
CA ARG A 59 1.23 21.02 1.63
C ARG A 59 2.41 20.15 1.26
N GLU A 60 3.21 20.66 0.37
CA GLU A 60 4.49 20.03 0.03
C GLU A 60 5.60 20.73 0.80
N VAL A 61 6.51 19.94 1.33
CA VAL A 61 7.70 20.44 2.01
C VAL A 61 8.93 19.91 1.29
N GLU A 62 9.72 20.83 0.76
CA GLU A 62 10.98 20.48 0.12
C GLU A 62 12.09 20.50 1.18
N ILE A 63 12.82 19.39 1.29
CA ILE A 63 13.93 19.27 2.23
C ILE A 63 15.23 19.15 1.44
N ALA A 64 16.12 20.10 1.65
CA ALA A 64 17.44 20.04 1.08
C ALA A 64 18.35 19.19 1.99
N LEU A 65 18.90 18.14 1.42
CA LEU A 65 19.90 17.30 2.08
C LEU A 65 21.29 17.84 1.74
N ALA A 66 21.92 18.43 2.72
CA ALA A 66 23.26 18.99 2.55
C ALA A 66 24.34 17.93 2.76
#